data_4a22af76d99260cc66f2b87181b1577a
#
_entry.id   4a22af76d99260cc66f2b87181b1577a
#
_cell.length_a   1.000
_cell.length_b   1.000
_cell.length_c   1.000
_cell.angle_alpha   90.00
_cell.angle_beta   90.00
_cell.angle_gamma   90.00
#
_symmetry.space_group_name_H-M   'P 1'
#
loop_
_entity.id
_entity.type
_entity.pdbx_description
1 polymer ?
#
loop_
_entity_poly.entity_id
_entity_poly.type
_entity_poly.pdbx_seq_one_letter_code
_entity_poly.pdbx_strand_id
1 'polypeptide(L)'
;MSIIFDLKNSENSWADSVNEALANDLPEYIGKHGEVGTEKWWKNYDSGLIAYSKALGRVSFVGKRQDFLNEEWDIVEIVQGTERIEYDRLGYWESDEIVVGAKVLVESFEISLQQKYGPMKFCFERLVQVIET
;
A
#
# COMPACT_ATOMS: atom_id res chain seq x y z
N MET A 1 8.27 -16.66 8.66
CA MET A 1 7.33 -15.52 8.58
C MET A 1 8.08 -14.24 8.91
N SER A 2 7.96 -13.22 8.06
CA SER A 2 8.76 -12.02 8.17
C SER A 2 7.93 -10.80 7.79
N ILE A 3 7.92 -9.78 8.65
CA ILE A 3 7.25 -8.51 8.36
C ILE A 3 8.23 -7.60 7.66
N ILE A 4 7.90 -7.23 6.41
CA ILE A 4 8.71 -6.33 5.58
C ILE A 4 8.36 -4.88 5.85
N PHE A 5 7.09 -4.61 6.07
CA PHE A 5 6.58 -3.28 6.38
C PHE A 5 5.35 -3.38 7.26
N ASP A 6 5.30 -2.55 8.30
CA ASP A 6 4.13 -2.42 9.19
C ASP A 6 4.01 -0.94 9.58
N LEU A 7 2.99 -0.28 9.08
CA LEU A 7 2.74 1.14 9.35
C LEU A 7 2.61 1.42 10.85
N LYS A 8 2.00 0.49 11.59
CA LYS A 8 1.77 0.65 13.03
C LYS A 8 3.08 0.70 13.84
N ASN A 9 4.10 -0.01 13.38
CA ASN A 9 5.38 -0.16 14.07
C ASN A 9 6.55 0.50 13.33
N SER A 10 6.28 1.17 12.20
CA SER A 10 7.33 1.85 11.44
C SER A 10 7.70 3.19 12.06
N GLU A 11 8.90 3.68 11.73
CA GLU A 11 9.24 5.07 11.97
C GLU A 11 8.30 5.97 11.15
N ASN A 12 7.99 7.16 11.68
CA ASN A 12 6.90 7.98 11.19
C ASN A 12 7.16 8.74 9.87
N SER A 13 8.35 8.61 9.27
CA SER A 13 8.70 9.37 8.06
C SER A 13 7.73 9.15 6.89
N TRP A 14 7.28 7.91 6.69
CA TRP A 14 6.32 7.57 5.65
C TRP A 14 4.96 8.20 5.93
N ALA A 15 4.45 8.03 7.14
CA ALA A 15 3.17 8.59 7.54
C ALA A 15 3.18 10.12 7.49
N ASP A 16 4.28 10.74 7.91
CA ASP A 16 4.45 12.20 7.85
C ASP A 16 4.35 12.70 6.41
N SER A 17 4.98 12.03 5.47
CA SER A 17 4.93 12.39 4.04
C SER A 17 3.51 12.29 3.48
N VAL A 18 2.79 11.22 3.82
CA VAL A 18 1.40 11.02 3.40
C VAL A 18 0.51 12.10 4.00
N ASN A 19 0.66 12.40 5.29
CA ASN A 19 -0.13 13.41 5.98
C ASN A 19 0.12 14.82 5.41
N GLU A 20 1.35 15.14 5.05
CA GLU A 20 1.68 16.41 4.41
C GLU A 20 0.97 16.54 3.06
N ALA A 21 1.01 15.49 2.25
CA ALA A 21 0.32 15.47 0.96
C ALA A 21 -1.20 15.60 1.15
N LEU A 22 -1.78 14.92 2.13
CA LEU A 22 -3.20 15.00 2.43
C LEU A 22 -3.60 16.40 2.92
N ALA A 23 -2.79 17.04 3.75
CA ALA A 23 -3.08 18.39 4.24
C ALA A 23 -3.12 19.40 3.10
N ASN A 24 -2.28 19.22 2.09
CA ASN A 24 -2.24 20.10 0.92
C ASN A 24 -3.36 19.81 -0.08
N ASP A 25 -3.61 18.53 -0.38
CA ASP A 25 -4.51 18.14 -1.47
C ASP A 25 -5.90 17.73 -0.98
N LEU A 26 -6.01 17.26 0.27
CA LEU A 26 -7.20 16.59 0.78
C LEU A 26 -7.45 16.81 2.26
N PRO A 27 -7.55 18.06 2.69
CA PRO A 27 -7.74 18.35 4.12
C PRO A 27 -9.02 17.72 4.71
N GLU A 28 -10.03 17.44 3.88
CA GLU A 28 -11.28 16.81 4.34
C GLU A 28 -11.03 15.40 4.88
N TYR A 29 -10.10 14.67 4.31
CA TYR A 29 -9.77 13.33 4.79
C TYR A 29 -9.23 13.38 6.23
N ILE A 30 -8.30 14.30 6.47
CA ILE A 30 -7.72 14.49 7.81
C ILE A 30 -8.80 14.94 8.81
N GLY A 31 -9.68 15.83 8.39
CA GLY A 31 -10.79 16.28 9.23
C GLY A 31 -11.74 15.16 9.61
N LYS A 32 -12.01 14.25 8.69
CA LYS A 32 -12.94 13.13 8.89
C LYS A 32 -12.30 11.97 9.66
N HIS A 33 -11.08 11.59 9.32
CA HIS A 33 -10.45 10.35 9.83
C HIS A 33 -9.27 10.57 10.77
N GLY A 34 -8.71 11.77 10.82
CA GLY A 34 -7.46 12.06 11.51
C GLY A 34 -6.26 11.85 10.61
N GLU A 35 -5.11 12.29 11.06
CA GLU A 35 -3.85 12.05 10.36
C GLU A 35 -3.49 10.57 10.40
N VAL A 36 -3.02 10.05 9.26
CA VAL A 36 -2.63 8.65 9.12
C VAL A 36 -1.61 8.25 10.19
N GLY A 37 -1.87 7.16 10.88
CA GLY A 37 -0.99 6.64 11.93
C GLY A 37 -1.27 7.16 13.34
N THR A 38 -2.16 8.15 13.49
CA THR A 38 -2.54 8.64 14.82
C THR A 38 -3.52 7.72 15.51
N GLU A 39 -3.70 7.91 16.81
CA GLU A 39 -4.66 7.11 17.60
C GLU A 39 -6.09 7.22 17.04
N LYS A 40 -6.52 8.43 16.67
CA LYS A 40 -7.82 8.66 16.07
C LYS A 40 -7.97 7.90 14.75
N TRP A 41 -6.95 7.94 13.91
CA TRP A 41 -6.95 7.23 12.64
C TRP A 41 -7.04 5.71 12.84
N TRP A 42 -6.26 5.15 13.78
CA TRP A 42 -6.30 3.73 14.08
C TRP A 42 -7.65 3.28 14.63
N LYS A 43 -8.31 4.09 15.45
CA LYS A 43 -9.66 3.80 15.92
C LYS A 43 -10.65 3.72 14.75
N ASN A 44 -10.54 4.65 13.81
CA ASN A 44 -11.38 4.66 12.60
C ASN A 44 -11.08 3.47 11.70
N TYR A 45 -9.81 3.09 11.60
CA TYR A 45 -9.39 1.91 10.85
C TYR A 45 -9.97 0.63 11.45
N ASP A 46 -9.82 0.44 12.74
CA ASP A 46 -10.28 -0.76 13.45
C ASP A 46 -11.80 -0.89 13.49
N SER A 47 -12.51 0.22 13.47
CA SER A 47 -13.99 0.24 13.46
C SER A 47 -14.60 0.06 12.06
N GLY A 48 -13.78 0.01 11.01
CA GLY A 48 -14.24 -0.18 9.63
C GLY A 48 -14.65 1.09 8.91
N LEU A 49 -14.38 2.27 9.49
CA LEU A 49 -14.68 3.55 8.83
C LEU A 49 -13.68 3.89 7.72
N ILE A 50 -12.51 3.28 7.74
CA ILE A 50 -11.51 3.39 6.66
C ILE A 50 -11.53 2.10 5.88
N ALA A 51 -11.78 2.19 4.57
CA ALA A 51 -11.82 1.02 3.70
C ALA A 51 -10.43 0.41 3.56
N TYR A 52 -10.33 -0.90 3.69
CA TYR A 52 -9.09 -1.62 3.49
C TYR A 52 -9.33 -2.93 2.77
N SER A 53 -8.26 -3.48 2.20
CA SER A 53 -8.30 -4.77 1.52
C SER A 53 -7.06 -5.57 1.86
N LYS A 54 -7.16 -6.89 1.73
CA LYS A 54 -6.04 -7.82 1.92
C LYS A 54 -5.84 -8.63 0.66
N ALA A 55 -4.59 -8.77 0.25
CA ALA A 55 -4.20 -9.65 -0.83
C ALA A 55 -3.24 -10.69 -0.28
N LEU A 56 -3.52 -11.96 -0.54
CA LEU A 56 -2.65 -13.07 -0.16
C LEU A 56 -2.33 -13.84 -1.44
N GLY A 57 -1.07 -13.79 -1.86
CA GLY A 57 -0.69 -14.41 -3.12
C GLY A 57 0.79 -14.74 -3.16
N ARG A 58 1.24 -15.21 -4.33
CA ARG A 58 2.66 -15.51 -4.54
C ARG A 58 3.27 -14.50 -5.49
N VAL A 59 4.52 -14.14 -5.21
CA VAL A 59 5.30 -13.29 -6.10
C VAL A 59 5.56 -14.08 -7.39
N SER A 60 5.14 -13.52 -8.51
CA SER A 60 5.29 -14.13 -9.84
C SER A 60 6.37 -13.46 -10.69
N PHE A 61 6.72 -12.23 -10.37
CA PHE A 61 7.73 -11.48 -11.11
C PHE A 61 8.33 -10.37 -10.22
N VAL A 62 9.65 -10.22 -10.32
CA VAL A 62 10.39 -9.13 -9.68
C VAL A 62 11.38 -8.61 -10.69
N GLY A 63 11.34 -7.34 -11.00
CA GLY A 63 12.25 -6.71 -11.94
C GLY A 63 11.60 -5.66 -12.80
N LYS A 64 12.27 -5.32 -13.88
CA LYS A 64 11.82 -4.28 -14.79
C LYS A 64 10.83 -4.81 -15.82
N ARG A 65 9.76 -4.05 -16.03
CA ARG A 65 8.74 -4.33 -17.04
C ARG A 65 8.41 -3.04 -17.77
N GLN A 66 8.24 -3.15 -19.09
CA GLN A 66 7.83 -2.01 -19.90
C GLN A 66 6.31 -1.86 -19.88
N ASP A 67 5.86 -0.61 -19.82
CA ASP A 67 4.45 -0.28 -19.98
C ASP A 67 4.09 -0.04 -21.46
N PHE A 68 2.85 0.36 -21.73
CA PHE A 68 2.39 0.62 -23.10
C PHE A 68 3.03 1.85 -23.75
N LEU A 69 3.72 2.69 -22.99
CA LEU A 69 4.49 3.83 -23.47
C LEU A 69 5.97 3.52 -23.67
N ASN A 70 6.36 2.25 -23.53
CA ASN A 70 7.74 1.75 -23.57
C ASN A 70 8.63 2.31 -22.44
N GLU A 71 8.02 2.79 -21.36
CA GLU A 71 8.75 3.17 -20.15
C GLU A 71 8.99 1.94 -19.28
N GLU A 72 10.20 1.83 -18.75
CA GLU A 72 10.55 0.72 -17.86
C GLU A 72 10.27 1.09 -16.41
N TRP A 73 9.59 0.18 -15.70
CA TRP A 73 9.32 0.31 -14.27
C TRP A 73 9.82 -0.92 -13.54
N ASP A 74 10.49 -0.70 -12.41
CA ASP A 74 10.88 -1.79 -11.52
C ASP A 74 9.68 -2.14 -10.65
N ILE A 75 9.18 -3.37 -10.79
CA ILE A 75 7.91 -3.80 -10.18
C ILE A 75 8.04 -5.14 -9.45
N VAL A 76 7.07 -5.37 -8.57
CA VAL A 76 6.76 -6.69 -7.99
C VAL A 76 5.35 -7.05 -8.40
N GLU A 77 5.17 -8.23 -9.01
CA GLU A 77 3.86 -8.76 -9.35
C GLU A 77 3.50 -9.88 -8.39
N ILE A 78 2.30 -9.81 -7.82
CA ILE A 78 1.73 -10.85 -6.95
C ILE A 78 0.50 -11.42 -7.64
N VAL A 79 0.40 -12.75 -7.67
CA VAL A 79 -0.76 -13.46 -8.20
C VAL A 79 -1.59 -14.01 -7.06
N GLN A 80 -2.84 -13.62 -7.04
CA GLN A 80 -3.86 -14.14 -6.12
C GLN A 80 -4.98 -14.75 -6.96
N GLY A 81 -5.03 -16.08 -7.05
CA GLY A 81 -5.96 -16.75 -7.93
C GLY A 81 -5.74 -16.38 -9.39
N THR A 82 -6.72 -15.73 -10.02
CA THR A 82 -6.62 -15.23 -11.39
C THR A 82 -6.22 -13.75 -11.46
N GLU A 83 -6.16 -13.08 -10.33
CA GLU A 83 -5.79 -11.66 -10.26
C GLU A 83 -4.29 -11.48 -10.22
N ARG A 84 -3.81 -10.45 -10.90
CA ARG A 84 -2.42 -10.01 -10.88
C ARG A 84 -2.37 -8.59 -10.36
N ILE A 85 -1.56 -8.38 -9.33
CA ILE A 85 -1.42 -7.08 -8.69
C ILE A 85 0.03 -6.64 -8.80
N GLU A 86 0.25 -5.42 -9.33
CA GLU A 86 1.59 -4.86 -9.46
C GLU A 86 1.82 -3.78 -8.42
N TYR A 87 3.02 -3.79 -7.85
CA TYR A 87 3.50 -2.77 -6.92
C TYR A 87 4.82 -2.21 -7.45
N ASP A 88 5.05 -0.92 -7.26
CA ASP A 88 6.34 -0.32 -7.56
C ASP A 88 7.39 -0.88 -6.61
N ARG A 89 8.51 -1.35 -7.15
CA ARG A 89 9.58 -1.95 -6.36
C ARG A 89 10.46 -0.86 -5.75
N LEU A 90 9.90 -0.17 -4.75
CA LEU A 90 10.54 0.91 -4.03
C LEU A 90 10.50 0.62 -2.53
N GLY A 91 11.48 1.18 -1.80
CA GLY A 91 11.53 1.06 -0.34
C GLY A 91 11.57 -0.40 0.14
N TYR A 92 10.62 -0.77 0.98
CA TYR A 92 10.56 -2.12 1.55
C TYR A 92 10.35 -3.22 0.52
N TRP A 93 9.81 -2.89 -0.67
CA TRP A 93 9.66 -3.86 -1.76
C TRP A 93 10.98 -4.31 -2.35
N GLU A 94 12.08 -3.63 -2.06
CA GLU A 94 13.43 -4.01 -2.47
C GLU A 94 14.06 -5.06 -1.54
N SER A 95 13.35 -5.51 -0.52
CA SER A 95 13.83 -6.53 0.41
C SER A 95 14.23 -7.82 -0.31
N ASP A 96 15.30 -8.44 0.15
CA ASP A 96 15.80 -9.74 -0.37
C ASP A 96 14.80 -10.89 -0.14
N GLU A 97 13.82 -10.70 0.74
CA GLU A 97 12.79 -11.70 1.00
C GLU A 97 11.65 -11.67 -0.03
N ILE A 98 11.54 -10.61 -0.81
CA ILE A 98 10.57 -10.47 -1.90
C ILE A 98 11.18 -11.10 -3.16
N VAL A 99 10.98 -12.40 -3.30
CA VAL A 99 11.51 -13.20 -4.41
C VAL A 99 10.38 -13.99 -5.06
N VAL A 100 10.56 -14.36 -6.33
CA VAL A 100 9.58 -15.19 -7.06
C VAL A 100 9.31 -16.48 -6.27
N GLY A 101 8.03 -16.79 -6.09
CA GLY A 101 7.57 -17.95 -5.32
C GLY A 101 7.24 -17.64 -3.86
N ALA A 102 7.68 -16.51 -3.32
CA ALA A 102 7.35 -16.12 -1.94
C ALA A 102 5.85 -15.89 -1.80
N LYS A 103 5.28 -16.38 -0.70
CA LYS A 103 3.88 -16.12 -0.36
C LYS A 103 3.81 -14.88 0.51
N VAL A 104 3.07 -13.88 0.07
CA VAL A 104 3.03 -12.55 0.67
C VAL A 104 1.61 -12.15 1.01
N LEU A 105 1.43 -11.57 2.20
CA LEU A 105 0.20 -10.91 2.61
C LEU A 105 0.41 -9.40 2.52
N VAL A 106 -0.46 -8.71 1.79
CA VAL A 106 -0.45 -7.26 1.67
C VAL A 106 -1.80 -6.74 2.16
N GLU A 107 -1.78 -5.90 3.18
CA GLU A 107 -2.96 -5.17 3.63
C GLU A 107 -2.80 -3.72 3.20
N SER A 108 -3.79 -3.21 2.47
CA SER A 108 -3.79 -1.85 1.93
C SER A 108 -5.04 -1.12 2.36
N PHE A 109 -4.93 0.18 2.55
CA PHE A 109 -6.10 1.03 2.83
C PHE A 109 -6.33 2.00 1.69
N GLU A 110 -7.59 2.43 1.54
CA GLU A 110 -8.00 3.34 0.49
C GLU A 110 -8.24 4.74 1.04
N ILE A 111 -7.77 5.73 0.29
CA ILE A 111 -8.14 7.12 0.49
C ILE A 111 -8.97 7.53 -0.72
N SER A 112 -10.27 7.75 -0.51
CA SER A 112 -11.20 8.12 -1.56
C SER A 112 -11.51 9.60 -1.48
N LEU A 113 -11.55 10.23 -2.64
CA LEU A 113 -11.80 11.66 -2.77
C LEU A 113 -12.84 11.93 -3.81
N GLN A 114 -13.68 12.91 -3.49
CA GLN A 114 -14.54 13.52 -4.46
C GLN A 114 -13.77 14.68 -5.09
N GLN A 115 -13.38 14.53 -6.35
CA GLN A 115 -12.68 15.59 -7.08
C GLN A 115 -13.58 16.16 -8.18
N LYS A 116 -13.13 17.29 -8.76
CA LYS A 116 -13.84 18.01 -9.83
C LYS A 116 -14.23 17.11 -11.00
N TYR A 117 -13.44 16.10 -11.30
CA TYR A 117 -13.64 15.19 -12.44
C TYR A 117 -14.13 13.80 -12.02
N GLY A 118 -14.63 13.66 -10.80
CA GLY A 118 -15.15 12.40 -10.28
C GLY A 118 -14.36 11.88 -9.09
N PRO A 119 -14.80 10.75 -8.51
CA PRO A 119 -14.10 10.16 -7.38
C PRO A 119 -12.74 9.62 -7.79
N MET A 120 -11.72 9.85 -6.96
CA MET A 120 -10.39 9.32 -7.14
C MET A 120 -10.00 8.50 -5.91
N LYS A 121 -9.44 7.31 -6.15
CA LYS A 121 -9.00 6.41 -5.08
C LYS A 121 -7.49 6.28 -5.09
N PHE A 122 -6.91 6.37 -3.90
CA PHE A 122 -5.49 6.05 -3.69
C PHE A 122 -5.40 4.88 -2.73
N CYS A 123 -4.51 3.93 -3.01
CA CYS A 123 -4.26 2.79 -2.15
C CYS A 123 -2.84 2.87 -1.59
N PHE A 124 -2.72 2.66 -0.29
CA PHE A 124 -1.43 2.64 0.40
C PHE A 124 -1.33 1.37 1.23
N GLU A 125 -0.16 0.73 1.23
CA GLU A 125 0.07 -0.45 2.05
C GLU A 125 0.15 -0.07 3.53
N ARG A 126 -0.53 -0.84 4.35
CA ARG A 126 -0.48 -0.76 5.81
C ARG A 126 0.42 -1.85 6.39
N LEU A 127 0.46 -3.01 5.74
CA LEU A 127 1.24 -4.17 6.18
C LEU A 127 1.68 -4.97 4.96
N VAL A 128 2.95 -5.35 4.93
CA VAL A 128 3.48 -6.31 3.95
C VAL A 128 4.25 -7.38 4.72
N GLN A 129 3.84 -8.63 4.58
CA GLN A 129 4.38 -9.73 5.34
C GLN A 129 4.69 -10.91 4.41
N VAL A 130 5.91 -11.42 4.48
CA VAL A 130 6.28 -12.67 3.81
C VAL A 130 5.87 -13.82 4.72
N ILE A 131 4.92 -14.62 4.25
CA ILE A 131 4.38 -15.75 5.01
C ILE A 131 5.25 -16.99 4.81
N GLU A 132 5.71 -17.18 3.55
CA GLU A 132 6.40 -18.38 3.13
C GLU A 132 7.28 -18.08 1.93
N THR A 133 8.49 -18.61 1.92
CA THR A 133 9.44 -18.45 0.79
C THR A 133 9.51 -19.67 -0.11
#